data_1a8891b81e3b7d132a9d8d56ab145082
#
_entry.id   1a8891b81e3b7d132a9d8d56ab145082
#
_cell.length_a   1.000
_cell.length_b   1.000
_cell.length_c   1.000
_cell.angle_alpha   90.00
_cell.angle_beta   90.00
_cell.angle_gamma   90.00
#
_symmetry.space_group_name_H-M   'P 1'
#
loop_
_entity.id
_entity.type
_entity.pdbx_description
1 polymer ?
#
loop_
_entity_poly.entity_id
_entity_poly.type
_entity_poly.pdbx_seq_one_letter_code
_entity_poly.pdbx_strand_id
1 'polypeptide(L)'
;MKDAKKDGSLVGFIGGPPCPDFSIAGKQRGRDGDNGKLSLSYISLLITMKPDFFLFENVKGLWKTARHREFYEELKVTLKNAGYYLTERLTNSLEFGVPQDRDRILLVGVSEKLLKQEFKGDDQTLLQFPWESKMKCSLEDIRNEQWPDMTPFVEGSVSECPDGIEKELTVQYWFEKNDVENHPDANRYFKPKAGLRKMLEIPEGDTNKKSYKRIHRWRYSPTVAYGNNEVHLHPYKARRLSVAEAMSLQSLPKEFSLPPEMTLTDCFKTIGNGVPFLMAKGVAATLKDYINTAVLNEEAGK
;
A
#
# COMPACT_ATOMS: atom_id res chain seq x y z
N MET A 1 -3.14 2.35 -26.66
CA MET A 1 -3.57 3.73 -26.39
C MET A 1 -4.24 4.42 -27.56
N LYS A 2 -3.64 4.47 -28.74
CA LYS A 2 -4.30 5.07 -29.93
C LYS A 2 -5.64 4.41 -30.27
N ASP A 3 -5.76 3.10 -30.09
CA ASP A 3 -7.00 2.36 -30.39
C ASP A 3 -8.05 2.53 -29.28
N ALA A 4 -7.66 2.60 -28.00
CA ALA A 4 -8.57 2.87 -26.89
C ALA A 4 -9.20 4.30 -26.97
N LYS A 5 -8.47 5.27 -27.51
CA LYS A 5 -9.02 6.64 -27.71
C LYS A 5 -9.92 6.78 -28.95
N LYS A 6 -9.95 5.78 -29.84
CA LYS A 6 -10.81 5.82 -31.03
C LYS A 6 -12.27 5.47 -30.75
N ASP A 7 -12.54 4.76 -29.69
CA ASP A 7 -13.90 4.33 -29.30
C ASP A 7 -14.54 5.23 -28.23
N GLY A 8 -13.91 6.37 -27.89
CA GLY A 8 -14.40 7.30 -26.86
C GLY A 8 -14.11 6.85 -25.41
N SER A 9 -13.36 5.76 -25.23
CA SER A 9 -13.01 5.26 -23.88
C SER A 9 -11.98 6.15 -23.20
N LEU A 10 -12.18 6.42 -21.89
CA LEU A 10 -11.19 7.09 -21.06
C LEU A 10 -9.99 6.19 -20.80
N VAL A 11 -8.80 6.75 -20.91
CA VAL A 11 -7.52 6.05 -20.68
C VAL A 11 -6.88 6.56 -19.41
N GLY A 12 -6.75 5.68 -18.40
CA GLY A 12 -6.08 5.97 -17.15
C GLY A 12 -4.73 5.24 -17.03
N PHE A 13 -3.75 5.91 -16.43
CA PHE A 13 -2.47 5.30 -16.05
C PHE A 13 -2.37 5.19 -14.54
N ILE A 14 -2.15 3.98 -14.02
CA ILE A 14 -1.95 3.71 -12.61
C ILE A 14 -0.53 3.17 -12.43
N GLY A 15 0.26 3.80 -11.55
CA GLY A 15 1.63 3.40 -11.34
C GLY A 15 2.17 3.74 -9.95
N GLY A 16 2.96 2.81 -9.43
CA GLY A 16 3.77 2.97 -8.22
C GLY A 16 5.24 2.74 -8.58
N PRO A 17 5.96 3.70 -9.19
CA PRO A 17 7.35 3.50 -9.53
C PRO A 17 8.16 3.20 -8.27
N PRO A 18 9.03 2.17 -8.29
CA PRO A 18 9.76 1.74 -7.10
C PRO A 18 10.64 2.87 -6.56
N CYS A 19 10.65 3.02 -5.24
CA CYS A 19 11.28 4.15 -4.56
C CYS A 19 12.17 3.72 -3.38
N PRO A 20 13.10 2.75 -3.54
CA PRO A 20 14.03 2.40 -2.46
C PRO A 20 14.94 3.56 -2.05
N ASP A 21 15.19 4.52 -2.95
CA ASP A 21 16.05 5.69 -2.69
C ASP A 21 15.34 6.78 -1.86
N PHE A 22 14.01 6.71 -1.73
CA PHE A 22 13.19 7.60 -0.89
C PHE A 22 12.63 6.90 0.35
N SER A 23 12.81 5.59 0.48
CA SER A 23 12.37 4.83 1.65
C SER A 23 13.25 5.14 2.86
N ILE A 24 12.64 5.34 4.03
CA ILE A 24 13.35 5.55 5.31
C ILE A 24 14.26 4.34 5.65
N ALA A 25 13.90 3.14 5.21
CA ALA A 25 14.71 1.92 5.36
C ALA A 25 15.69 1.66 4.21
N GLY A 26 15.66 2.46 3.14
CA GLY A 26 16.46 2.31 1.93
C GLY A 26 17.78 3.09 1.93
N LYS A 27 18.44 3.14 0.75
CA LYS A 27 19.75 3.79 0.57
C LYS A 27 19.69 5.34 0.56
N GLN A 28 18.53 5.95 0.61
CA GLN A 28 18.26 7.39 0.66
C GLN A 28 19.03 8.24 -0.38
N ARG A 29 19.28 7.69 -1.58
CA ARG A 29 19.99 8.39 -2.67
C ARG A 29 19.15 9.48 -3.34
N GLY A 30 17.83 9.48 -3.12
CA GLY A 30 16.90 10.48 -3.63
C GLY A 30 16.85 10.52 -5.17
N ARG A 31 16.83 11.75 -5.73
CA ARG A 31 16.74 12.02 -7.16
C ARG A 31 17.84 11.35 -8.00
N ASP A 32 19.05 11.26 -7.47
CA ASP A 32 20.24 10.78 -8.19
C ASP A 32 20.36 9.24 -8.17
N GLY A 33 19.53 8.56 -7.41
CA GLY A 33 19.44 7.10 -7.41
C GLY A 33 18.71 6.54 -8.63
N ASP A 34 18.97 5.27 -8.97
CA ASP A 34 18.32 4.61 -10.12
C ASP A 34 16.80 4.60 -10.03
N ASN A 35 16.26 4.62 -8.83
CA ASN A 35 14.81 4.63 -8.60
C ASN A 35 14.20 6.05 -8.65
N GLY A 36 14.98 7.11 -8.39
CA GLY A 36 14.58 8.48 -8.69
C GLY A 36 14.35 8.65 -10.20
N LYS A 37 15.21 8.05 -11.02
CA LYS A 37 15.05 8.00 -12.47
C LYS A 37 13.78 7.28 -12.92
N LEU A 38 13.32 6.23 -12.20
CA LEU A 38 12.08 5.53 -12.53
C LEU A 38 10.84 6.39 -12.25
N SER A 39 10.85 7.20 -11.20
CA SER A 39 9.78 8.19 -10.97
C SER A 39 9.74 9.22 -12.10
N LEU A 40 10.88 9.75 -12.52
CA LEU A 40 10.97 10.65 -13.68
C LEU A 40 10.51 9.98 -14.98
N SER A 41 10.84 8.70 -15.18
CA SER A 41 10.40 7.93 -16.36
C SER A 41 8.88 7.78 -16.38
N TYR A 42 8.24 7.54 -15.22
CA TYR A 42 6.80 7.48 -15.12
C TYR A 42 6.15 8.83 -15.44
N ILE A 43 6.67 9.93 -14.89
CA ILE A 43 6.19 11.29 -15.21
C ILE A 43 6.39 11.62 -16.69
N SER A 44 7.54 11.30 -17.27
CA SER A 44 7.80 11.47 -18.70
C SER A 44 6.79 10.68 -19.56
N LEU A 45 6.44 9.47 -19.13
CA LEU A 45 5.41 8.67 -19.79
C LEU A 45 4.04 9.36 -19.75
N LEU A 46 3.63 9.92 -18.59
CA LEU A 46 2.37 10.67 -18.46
C LEU A 46 2.35 11.87 -19.40
N ILE A 47 3.45 12.64 -19.47
CA ILE A 47 3.54 13.84 -20.33
C ILE A 47 3.49 13.47 -21.82
N THR A 48 4.17 12.39 -22.20
CA THR A 48 4.26 11.95 -23.60
C THR A 48 2.96 11.31 -24.08
N MET A 49 2.35 10.45 -23.26
CA MET A 49 1.18 9.67 -23.63
C MET A 49 -0.13 10.41 -23.38
N LYS A 50 -0.13 11.38 -22.46
CA LYS A 50 -1.27 12.23 -22.11
C LYS A 50 -2.54 11.41 -21.81
N PRO A 51 -2.51 10.51 -20.80
CA PRO A 51 -3.71 9.82 -20.37
C PRO A 51 -4.76 10.79 -19.86
N ASP A 52 -6.02 10.38 -19.84
CA ASP A 52 -7.15 11.20 -19.40
C ASP A 52 -7.13 11.44 -17.90
N PHE A 53 -6.66 10.45 -17.15
CA PHE A 53 -6.35 10.56 -15.72
C PHE A 53 -5.17 9.67 -15.35
N PHE A 54 -4.61 9.89 -14.16
CA PHE A 54 -3.60 9.00 -13.60
C PHE A 54 -3.70 8.90 -12.08
N LEU A 55 -3.16 7.80 -11.55
CA LEU A 55 -2.86 7.61 -10.14
C LEU A 55 -1.37 7.28 -10.00
N PHE A 56 -0.66 8.09 -9.22
CA PHE A 56 0.72 7.85 -8.81
C PHE A 56 0.74 7.47 -7.33
N GLU A 57 1.33 6.32 -7.01
CA GLU A 57 1.51 5.85 -5.64
C GLU A 57 2.98 5.86 -5.27
N ASN A 58 3.30 6.23 -4.03
CA ASN A 58 4.66 6.15 -3.52
C ASN A 58 4.74 6.04 -2.00
N VAL A 59 5.95 5.82 -1.48
CA VAL A 59 6.21 5.70 -0.05
C VAL A 59 6.12 7.06 0.66
N LYS A 60 5.72 7.05 1.94
CA LYS A 60 5.65 8.24 2.81
C LYS A 60 6.95 9.06 2.81
N GLY A 61 8.11 8.42 2.65
CA GLY A 61 9.41 9.08 2.66
C GLY A 61 9.56 10.13 1.55
N LEU A 62 8.93 9.93 0.39
CA LEU A 62 8.90 10.91 -0.69
C LEU A 62 8.21 12.21 -0.25
N TRP A 63 7.16 12.10 0.55
CA TRP A 63 6.35 13.24 0.99
C TRP A 63 6.87 13.91 2.27
N LYS A 64 7.45 13.14 3.21
CA LYS A 64 7.77 13.63 4.56
C LYS A 64 9.18 14.18 4.70
N THR A 65 10.16 13.67 3.94
CA THR A 65 11.57 14.09 4.04
C THR A 65 11.78 15.36 3.23
N ALA A 66 12.29 16.44 3.82
CA ALA A 66 12.41 17.76 3.18
C ALA A 66 13.04 17.72 1.78
N ARG A 67 14.24 17.10 1.64
CA ARG A 67 14.92 16.96 0.33
C ARG A 67 14.08 16.20 -0.71
N HIS A 68 13.35 15.17 -0.29
CA HIS A 68 12.53 14.38 -1.20
C HIS A 68 11.21 15.08 -1.52
N ARG A 69 10.71 15.90 -0.58
CA ARG A 69 9.52 16.73 -0.78
C ARG A 69 9.75 17.76 -1.90
N GLU A 70 10.92 18.41 -1.93
CA GLU A 70 11.27 19.34 -3.00
C GLU A 70 11.18 18.67 -4.39
N PHE A 71 11.78 17.49 -4.54
CA PHE A 71 11.66 16.71 -5.77
C PHE A 71 10.21 16.36 -6.12
N TYR A 72 9.41 15.99 -5.12
CA TYR A 72 8.00 15.68 -5.32
C TYR A 72 7.19 16.91 -5.78
N GLU A 73 7.47 18.09 -5.23
CA GLU A 73 6.85 19.35 -5.69
C GLU A 73 7.25 19.67 -7.15
N GLU A 74 8.51 19.47 -7.55
CA GLU A 74 8.94 19.61 -8.94
C GLU A 74 8.14 18.69 -9.89
N LEU A 75 7.87 17.45 -9.49
CA LEU A 75 7.05 16.52 -10.27
C LEU A 75 5.63 17.05 -10.45
N LYS A 76 5.01 17.59 -9.38
CA LYS A 76 3.66 18.18 -9.45
C LYS A 76 3.63 19.39 -10.38
N VAL A 77 4.60 20.30 -10.28
CA VAL A 77 4.69 21.46 -11.20
C VAL A 77 4.78 20.99 -12.66
N THR A 78 5.58 19.96 -12.92
CA THR A 78 5.73 19.40 -14.26
C THR A 78 4.42 18.82 -14.80
N LEU A 79 3.64 18.14 -13.96
CA LEU A 79 2.33 17.59 -14.32
C LEU A 79 1.28 18.69 -14.54
N LYS A 80 1.26 19.73 -13.71
CA LYS A 80 0.41 20.91 -13.88
C LYS A 80 0.70 21.58 -15.22
N ASN A 81 1.96 21.83 -15.54
CA ASN A 81 2.38 22.40 -16.84
C ASN A 81 1.99 21.52 -18.03
N ALA A 82 1.82 20.21 -17.81
CA ALA A 82 1.31 19.28 -18.83
C ALA A 82 -0.22 19.29 -18.98
N GLY A 83 -0.93 20.11 -18.19
CA GLY A 83 -2.38 20.30 -18.25
C GLY A 83 -3.18 19.35 -17.37
N TYR A 84 -2.65 18.96 -16.21
CA TYR A 84 -3.36 18.17 -15.22
C TYR A 84 -3.78 18.99 -14.00
N TYR A 85 -4.99 18.77 -13.52
CA TYR A 85 -5.45 19.17 -12.19
C TYR A 85 -5.15 18.05 -11.19
N LEU A 86 -4.59 18.40 -10.03
CA LEU A 86 -4.01 17.45 -9.10
C LEU A 86 -4.67 17.50 -7.72
N THR A 87 -4.79 16.34 -7.09
CA THR A 87 -5.07 16.21 -5.64
C THR A 87 -4.23 15.11 -5.06
N GLU A 88 -3.83 15.25 -3.79
CA GLU A 88 -2.97 14.28 -3.10
C GLU A 88 -3.43 14.01 -1.68
N ARG A 89 -3.14 12.82 -1.17
CA ARG A 89 -3.35 12.46 0.22
C ARG A 89 -2.30 11.46 0.69
N LEU A 90 -1.76 11.69 1.90
CA LEU A 90 -1.06 10.66 2.63
C LEU A 90 -2.10 9.74 3.28
N THR A 91 -2.18 8.52 2.81
CA THR A 91 -3.23 7.55 3.14
C THR A 91 -2.62 6.36 3.86
N ASN A 92 -3.31 5.86 4.89
CA ASN A 92 -2.90 4.65 5.61
C ASN A 92 -3.81 3.46 5.24
N SER A 93 -3.23 2.28 5.09
CA SER A 93 -4.00 1.08 4.72
C SER A 93 -5.01 0.63 5.77
N LEU A 94 -4.78 0.96 7.06
CA LEU A 94 -5.73 0.70 8.16
C LEU A 94 -7.08 1.37 7.88
N GLU A 95 -7.11 2.56 7.29
CA GLU A 95 -8.35 3.29 6.97
C GLU A 95 -9.28 2.49 6.04
N PHE A 96 -8.76 1.50 5.33
CA PHE A 96 -9.52 0.62 4.43
C PHE A 96 -9.81 -0.76 5.03
N GLY A 97 -9.52 -0.98 6.31
CA GLY A 97 -9.71 -2.27 6.96
C GLY A 97 -8.63 -3.31 6.62
N VAL A 98 -7.44 -2.87 6.22
CA VAL A 98 -6.27 -3.74 6.04
C VAL A 98 -5.58 -3.93 7.40
N PRO A 99 -5.20 -5.15 7.81
CA PRO A 99 -4.55 -5.40 9.09
C PRO A 99 -3.06 -5.01 9.10
N GLN A 100 -2.75 -3.82 8.57
CA GLN A 100 -1.36 -3.37 8.40
C GLN A 100 -1.26 -1.85 8.48
N ASP A 101 -0.37 -1.34 9.35
CA ASP A 101 0.00 0.08 9.38
C ASP A 101 0.97 0.40 8.24
N ARG A 102 0.43 0.94 7.14
CA ARG A 102 1.19 1.23 5.93
C ARG A 102 0.77 2.55 5.31
N ASP A 103 1.61 3.56 5.46
CA ASP A 103 1.41 4.86 4.84
C ASP A 103 1.86 4.89 3.38
N ARG A 104 1.03 5.51 2.51
CA ARG A 104 1.35 5.78 1.11
C ARG A 104 0.89 7.17 0.71
N ILE A 105 1.74 7.89 -0.02
CA ILE A 105 1.30 9.09 -0.72
C ILE A 105 0.62 8.69 -2.03
N LEU A 106 -0.57 9.18 -2.22
CA LEU A 106 -1.35 9.01 -3.45
C LEU A 106 -1.51 10.38 -4.10
N LEU A 107 -1.22 10.47 -5.40
CA LEU A 107 -1.44 11.64 -6.23
C LEU A 107 -2.35 11.26 -7.38
N VAL A 108 -3.48 11.92 -7.49
CA VAL A 108 -4.42 11.78 -8.59
C VAL A 108 -4.33 13.00 -9.49
N GLY A 109 -4.32 12.79 -10.79
CA GLY A 109 -4.41 13.85 -11.78
C GLY A 109 -5.46 13.56 -12.84
N VAL A 110 -6.22 14.58 -13.21
CA VAL A 110 -7.21 14.52 -14.30
C VAL A 110 -6.88 15.59 -15.32
N SER A 111 -6.98 15.25 -16.60
CA SER A 111 -6.71 16.16 -17.71
C SER A 111 -7.69 17.33 -17.70
N GLU A 112 -7.18 18.55 -17.82
CA GLU A 112 -7.95 19.78 -17.89
C GLU A 112 -9.06 19.76 -18.96
N LYS A 113 -8.79 19.09 -20.08
CA LYS A 113 -9.72 19.03 -21.23
C LYS A 113 -11.02 18.31 -20.93
N LEU A 114 -10.97 17.36 -19.99
CA LEU A 114 -12.11 16.52 -19.65
C LEU A 114 -12.82 16.99 -18.39
N LEU A 115 -12.16 17.78 -17.56
CA LEU A 115 -12.66 18.17 -16.25
C LEU A 115 -13.72 19.29 -16.38
N LYS A 116 -14.89 19.08 -15.77
CA LYS A 116 -15.93 20.13 -15.65
C LYS A 116 -15.41 21.30 -14.81
N GLN A 117 -15.92 22.51 -15.10
CA GLN A 117 -15.42 23.76 -14.51
C GLN A 117 -15.55 23.80 -12.98
N GLU A 118 -16.62 23.26 -12.41
CA GLU A 118 -16.88 23.22 -10.97
C GLU A 118 -15.89 22.35 -10.18
N PHE A 119 -15.10 21.51 -10.85
CA PHE A 119 -14.05 20.69 -10.26
C PHE A 119 -12.64 21.26 -10.43
N LYS A 120 -12.52 22.41 -11.09
CA LYS A 120 -11.25 23.11 -11.32
C LYS A 120 -11.02 24.16 -10.24
N GLY A 121 -10.06 23.94 -9.38
CA GLY A 121 -9.61 24.90 -8.37
C GLY A 121 -8.42 25.73 -8.82
N ASP A 122 -8.07 26.70 -7.99
CA ASP A 122 -6.88 27.54 -8.19
C ASP A 122 -5.62 26.69 -8.16
N ASP A 123 -4.56 27.18 -8.80
CA ASP A 123 -3.27 26.50 -8.93
C ASP A 123 -3.42 25.05 -9.43
N GLN A 124 -4.34 24.81 -10.37
CA GLN A 124 -4.65 23.49 -10.93
C GLN A 124 -4.90 22.43 -9.85
N THR A 125 -5.63 22.80 -8.81
CA THR A 125 -6.09 21.89 -7.77
C THR A 125 -7.37 21.18 -8.20
N LEU A 126 -7.41 19.86 -8.08
CA LEU A 126 -8.58 19.04 -8.31
C LEU A 126 -9.51 19.15 -7.11
N LEU A 127 -10.69 19.75 -7.29
CA LEU A 127 -11.66 19.98 -6.22
C LEU A 127 -12.58 18.77 -5.99
N GLN A 128 -13.16 18.70 -4.80
CA GLN A 128 -14.22 17.76 -4.42
C GLN A 128 -13.83 16.26 -4.56
N PHE A 129 -12.53 15.93 -4.60
CA PHE A 129 -12.13 14.53 -4.63
C PHE A 129 -12.41 13.86 -3.29
N PRO A 130 -13.31 12.85 -3.24
CA PRO A 130 -13.84 12.32 -1.97
C PRO A 130 -12.93 11.25 -1.39
N TRP A 131 -11.72 11.61 -0.96
CA TRP A 131 -10.70 10.70 -0.45
C TRP A 131 -11.21 9.69 0.59
N GLU A 132 -12.17 10.10 1.40
CA GLU A 132 -12.68 9.33 2.54
C GLU A 132 -13.87 8.44 2.19
N SER A 133 -14.44 8.56 0.99
CA SER A 133 -15.72 7.91 0.62
C SER A 133 -15.73 6.39 0.72
N LYS A 134 -14.58 5.73 0.66
CA LYS A 134 -14.44 4.27 0.75
C LYS A 134 -13.60 3.83 1.94
N MET A 135 -13.27 4.74 2.84
CA MET A 135 -12.63 4.42 4.10
C MET A 135 -13.64 3.80 5.07
N LYS A 136 -13.20 2.86 5.87
CA LYS A 136 -14.03 2.15 6.86
C LYS A 136 -13.88 2.73 8.26
N CYS A 137 -12.68 3.21 8.56
CA CYS A 137 -12.29 3.65 9.90
C CYS A 137 -11.47 4.93 9.82
N SER A 138 -11.52 5.72 10.88
CA SER A 138 -10.59 6.83 11.08
C SER A 138 -9.24 6.29 11.58
N LEU A 139 -8.14 6.78 10.99
CA LEU A 139 -6.79 6.42 11.46
C LEU A 139 -6.54 6.90 12.89
N GLU A 140 -7.14 8.02 13.29
CA GLU A 140 -7.04 8.57 14.63
C GLU A 140 -7.72 7.64 15.65
N ASP A 141 -8.93 7.18 15.35
CA ASP A 141 -9.67 6.25 16.23
C ASP A 141 -8.89 4.94 16.41
N ILE A 142 -8.38 4.36 15.31
CA ILE A 142 -7.57 3.14 15.36
C ILE A 142 -6.32 3.32 16.23
N ARG A 143 -5.65 4.48 16.15
CA ARG A 143 -4.44 4.74 16.93
C ARG A 143 -4.71 5.01 18.41
N ASN A 144 -5.89 5.52 18.74
CA ASN A 144 -6.33 5.78 20.11
C ASN A 144 -6.93 4.54 20.80
N GLU A 145 -7.18 3.47 20.05
CA GLU A 145 -7.66 2.20 20.58
C GLU A 145 -6.59 1.55 21.48
N GLN A 146 -7.03 0.89 22.55
CA GLN A 146 -6.14 0.18 23.48
C GLN A 146 -5.77 -1.19 22.94
N TRP A 147 -4.77 -1.20 22.06
CA TRP A 147 -4.23 -2.45 21.52
C TRP A 147 -3.47 -3.24 22.58
N PRO A 148 -3.48 -4.60 22.48
CA PRO A 148 -2.77 -5.44 23.45
C PRO A 148 -1.28 -5.13 23.54
N ASP A 149 -0.74 -5.22 24.75
CA ASP A 149 0.67 -5.09 25.02
C ASP A 149 1.47 -6.33 24.57
N MET A 150 2.79 -6.21 24.60
CA MET A 150 3.69 -7.33 24.36
C MET A 150 3.51 -8.41 25.43
N THR A 151 3.44 -9.67 24.99
CA THR A 151 3.37 -10.83 25.87
C THR A 151 4.53 -11.79 25.65
N PRO A 152 5.00 -12.55 26.66
CA PRO A 152 6.04 -13.57 26.47
C PRO A 152 5.65 -14.53 25.35
N PHE A 153 6.64 -14.88 24.51
CA PHE A 153 6.40 -15.85 23.45
C PHE A 153 6.21 -17.26 24.04
N VAL A 154 5.10 -17.88 23.70
CA VAL A 154 4.83 -19.29 23.99
C VAL A 154 4.41 -19.98 22.70
N GLU A 155 5.21 -20.96 22.26
CA GLU A 155 4.94 -21.67 21.02
C GLU A 155 3.61 -22.43 21.08
N GLY A 156 2.78 -22.27 20.05
CA GLY A 156 1.47 -22.91 19.97
C GLY A 156 0.42 -22.36 20.94
N SER A 157 0.71 -21.25 21.65
CA SER A 157 -0.26 -20.66 22.58
C SER A 157 -1.56 -20.25 21.87
N VAL A 158 -2.67 -20.41 22.55
CA VAL A 158 -4.00 -19.97 22.13
C VAL A 158 -4.47 -18.87 23.08
N SER A 159 -5.07 -17.82 22.53
CA SER A 159 -5.74 -16.78 23.32
C SER A 159 -6.97 -16.27 22.55
N GLU A 160 -7.98 -15.89 23.29
CA GLU A 160 -9.14 -15.22 22.74
C GLU A 160 -8.84 -13.75 22.40
N CYS A 161 -9.66 -13.16 21.51
CA CYS A 161 -9.58 -11.74 21.21
C CYS A 161 -9.99 -10.96 22.45
N PRO A 162 -9.18 -10.01 22.94
CA PRO A 162 -9.60 -9.14 24.04
C PRO A 162 -10.84 -8.33 23.68
N ASP A 163 -11.67 -8.05 24.68
CA ASP A 163 -12.83 -7.18 24.52
C ASP A 163 -12.42 -5.77 24.08
N GLY A 164 -13.25 -5.14 23.27
CA GLY A 164 -13.05 -3.76 22.80
C GLY A 164 -12.03 -3.61 21.67
N ILE A 165 -11.47 -4.70 21.13
CA ILE A 165 -10.55 -4.66 19.99
C ILE A 165 -11.34 -4.76 18.68
N GLU A 166 -11.02 -3.88 17.70
CA GLU A 166 -11.53 -4.00 16.32
C GLU A 166 -10.94 -5.26 15.66
N LYS A 167 -11.65 -6.39 15.87
CA LYS A 167 -11.19 -7.73 15.48
C LYS A 167 -10.79 -7.82 14.01
N GLU A 168 -11.53 -7.12 13.12
CA GLU A 168 -11.28 -7.15 11.68
C GLU A 168 -9.95 -6.51 11.27
N LEU A 169 -9.33 -5.72 12.14
CA LEU A 169 -7.99 -5.14 11.91
C LEU A 169 -6.87 -6.02 12.46
N THR A 170 -7.16 -7.17 13.05
CA THR A 170 -6.14 -8.01 13.69
C THR A 170 -5.52 -9.04 12.73
N VAL A 171 -4.27 -9.39 13.00
CA VAL A 171 -3.52 -10.44 12.27
C VAL A 171 -4.27 -11.77 12.32
N GLN A 172 -4.76 -12.18 13.51
CA GLN A 172 -5.42 -13.47 13.71
C GLN A 172 -6.70 -13.58 12.90
N TYR A 173 -7.54 -12.54 12.90
CA TYR A 173 -8.75 -12.53 12.10
C TYR A 173 -8.46 -12.79 10.61
N TRP A 174 -7.41 -12.19 10.07
CA TRP A 174 -7.04 -12.38 8.66
C TRP A 174 -6.41 -13.74 8.39
N PHE A 175 -5.70 -14.30 9.35
CA PHE A 175 -5.20 -15.68 9.24
C PHE A 175 -6.36 -16.69 9.18
N GLU A 176 -7.36 -16.53 10.05
CA GLU A 176 -8.56 -17.35 10.08
C GLU A 176 -9.43 -17.17 8.82
N LYS A 177 -9.72 -15.91 8.46
CA LYS A 177 -10.53 -15.55 7.29
C LYS A 177 -9.97 -16.10 5.99
N ASN A 178 -8.67 -16.07 5.83
CA ASN A 178 -7.99 -16.56 4.64
C ASN A 178 -7.58 -18.03 4.72
N ASP A 179 -7.90 -18.71 5.84
CA ASP A 179 -7.57 -20.12 6.06
C ASP A 179 -6.08 -20.40 5.71
N VAL A 180 -5.18 -19.58 6.25
CA VAL A 180 -3.77 -19.57 5.86
C VAL A 180 -3.06 -20.90 6.11
N GLU A 181 -3.56 -21.75 7.00
CA GLU A 181 -3.01 -23.05 7.30
C GLU A 181 -3.26 -24.09 6.20
N ASN A 182 -4.39 -23.99 5.51
CA ASN A 182 -4.78 -24.87 4.40
C ASN A 182 -4.48 -24.26 3.02
N HIS A 183 -3.93 -23.05 3.00
CA HIS A 183 -3.60 -22.36 1.75
C HIS A 183 -2.44 -23.06 1.00
N PRO A 184 -2.43 -23.09 -0.35
CA PRO A 184 -1.33 -23.68 -1.14
C PRO A 184 0.06 -23.16 -0.76
N ASP A 185 0.17 -21.89 -0.35
CA ASP A 185 1.42 -21.26 0.07
C ASP A 185 1.69 -21.34 1.59
N ALA A 186 0.93 -22.13 2.36
CA ALA A 186 1.07 -22.27 3.82
C ALA A 186 2.46 -22.73 4.26
N ASN A 187 3.05 -23.63 3.49
CA ASN A 187 4.35 -24.25 3.80
C ASN A 187 5.54 -23.54 3.14
N ARG A 188 5.29 -22.41 2.46
CA ARG A 188 6.34 -21.59 1.82
C ARG A 188 6.82 -20.52 2.79
N TYR A 189 7.82 -20.83 3.60
CA TYR A 189 8.45 -19.91 4.56
C TYR A 189 9.94 -20.20 4.73
N PHE A 190 10.70 -19.19 5.17
CA PHE A 190 12.12 -19.36 5.47
C PHE A 190 12.28 -20.22 6.73
N LYS A 191 12.84 -21.43 6.56
CA LYS A 191 13.08 -22.35 7.66
C LYS A 191 14.08 -21.74 8.66
N PRO A 192 13.81 -21.80 9.97
CA PRO A 192 14.74 -21.34 10.99
C PRO A 192 16.08 -22.08 10.88
N LYS A 193 17.17 -21.35 11.06
CA LYS A 193 18.54 -21.85 11.14
C LYS A 193 19.15 -21.42 12.48
N ALA A 194 20.38 -20.97 12.50
CA ALA A 194 21.07 -20.47 13.70
C ALA A 194 20.32 -19.41 14.52
N GLY A 195 19.36 -18.69 13.90
CA GLY A 195 18.52 -17.69 14.58
C GLY A 195 17.34 -18.23 15.40
N LEU A 196 17.12 -19.56 15.45
CA LEU A 196 15.96 -20.15 16.15
C LEU A 196 15.91 -19.75 17.63
N ARG A 197 17.03 -19.90 18.36
CA ARG A 197 17.11 -19.52 19.77
C ARG A 197 16.66 -18.09 20.02
N LYS A 198 17.14 -17.15 19.19
CA LYS A 198 16.73 -15.74 19.28
C LYS A 198 15.25 -15.55 18.99
N MET A 199 14.67 -16.34 18.07
CA MET A 199 13.23 -16.25 17.78
C MET A 199 12.38 -16.65 18.99
N LEU A 200 12.84 -17.62 19.80
CA LEU A 200 12.13 -18.07 21.01
C LEU A 200 12.12 -17.01 22.13
N GLU A 201 13.09 -16.11 22.13
CA GLU A 201 13.26 -15.08 23.17
C GLU A 201 12.46 -13.79 22.87
N ILE A 202 11.95 -13.61 21.65
CA ILE A 202 11.26 -12.37 21.25
C ILE A 202 9.78 -12.45 21.61
N PRO A 203 9.27 -11.54 22.46
CA PRO A 203 7.87 -11.50 22.84
C PRO A 203 6.92 -11.34 21.65
N GLU A 204 5.70 -11.85 21.77
CA GLU A 204 4.61 -11.54 20.85
C GLU A 204 4.30 -10.04 20.95
N GLY A 205 4.25 -9.36 19.79
CA GLY A 205 4.05 -7.91 19.72
C GLY A 205 5.34 -7.09 19.71
N ASP A 206 6.54 -7.68 19.92
CA ASP A 206 7.80 -6.91 19.84
C ASP A 206 8.15 -6.59 18.39
N THR A 207 7.82 -5.39 17.99
CA THR A 207 8.11 -4.84 16.65
C THR A 207 9.10 -3.68 16.68
N ASN A 208 9.76 -3.43 17.83
CA ASN A 208 10.61 -2.26 18.04
C ASN A 208 11.94 -2.32 17.30
N LYS A 209 12.47 -3.52 17.03
CA LYS A 209 13.75 -3.72 16.35
C LYS A 209 13.58 -3.72 14.84
N LYS A 210 14.63 -3.36 14.11
CA LYS A 210 14.64 -3.37 12.64
C LYS A 210 14.37 -4.77 12.08
N SER A 211 15.00 -5.80 12.67
CA SER A 211 14.88 -7.21 12.26
C SER A 211 14.27 -8.05 13.40
N TYR A 212 13.74 -9.21 13.04
CA TYR A 212 13.08 -10.11 13.99
C TYR A 212 11.87 -9.48 14.70
N LYS A 213 11.08 -8.69 14.00
CA LYS A 213 9.81 -8.18 14.52
C LYS A 213 8.83 -9.34 14.67
N ARG A 214 8.37 -9.61 15.89
CA ARG A 214 7.27 -10.55 16.10
C ARG A 214 5.97 -9.78 16.15
N ILE A 215 5.07 -10.07 15.24
CA ILE A 215 3.75 -9.43 15.21
C ILE A 215 2.88 -9.97 16.34
N HIS A 216 1.83 -9.22 16.72
CA HIS A 216 0.85 -9.64 17.72
C HIS A 216 -0.39 -10.20 17.03
N ARG A 217 -0.96 -11.32 17.50
CA ARG A 217 -2.15 -11.92 16.89
C ARG A 217 -3.37 -11.01 16.93
N TRP A 218 -3.59 -10.31 18.03
CA TRP A 218 -4.73 -9.42 18.26
C TRP A 218 -4.37 -7.95 18.07
N ARG A 219 -3.55 -7.66 17.09
CA ARG A 219 -3.17 -6.32 16.69
C ARG A 219 -2.93 -6.29 15.16
N TYR A 220 -2.94 -5.12 14.55
CA TYR A 220 -2.50 -4.95 13.18
C TYR A 220 -0.97 -5.14 13.04
N SER A 221 -0.56 -5.56 11.87
CA SER A 221 0.87 -5.73 11.54
C SER A 221 1.54 -4.39 11.26
N PRO A 222 2.81 -4.19 11.61
CA PRO A 222 3.61 -3.12 11.01
C PRO A 222 3.75 -3.34 9.50
N THR A 223 4.23 -2.30 8.78
CA THR A 223 4.43 -2.36 7.32
C THR A 223 5.24 -3.59 6.92
N VAL A 224 4.69 -4.38 6.02
CA VAL A 224 5.38 -5.49 5.37
C VAL A 224 6.38 -4.93 4.34
N ALA A 225 7.61 -4.74 4.76
CA ALA A 225 8.72 -4.25 3.93
C ALA A 225 9.76 -5.37 3.80
N TYR A 226 9.39 -6.45 3.12
CA TYR A 226 10.14 -7.68 3.04
C TYR A 226 11.33 -7.57 2.09
N GLY A 227 12.40 -6.91 2.53
CA GLY A 227 13.70 -6.92 1.88
C GLY A 227 14.69 -7.79 2.64
N ASN A 228 15.63 -8.42 1.96
CA ASN A 228 16.75 -9.16 2.56
C ASN A 228 16.35 -10.15 3.66
N ASN A 229 15.28 -10.92 3.48
CA ASN A 229 14.75 -11.89 4.44
C ASN A 229 14.25 -11.28 5.77
N GLU A 230 13.94 -10.01 5.81
CA GLU A 230 13.36 -9.32 6.99
C GLU A 230 11.87 -9.61 7.18
N VAL A 231 11.43 -10.83 6.86
CA VAL A 231 10.05 -11.27 7.06
C VAL A 231 9.75 -11.35 8.55
N HIS A 232 8.57 -10.85 8.94
CA HIS A 232 8.14 -10.82 10.33
C HIS A 232 8.08 -12.24 10.93
N LEU A 233 8.26 -12.34 12.26
CA LEU A 233 8.04 -13.57 13.00
C LEU A 233 6.54 -13.78 13.23
N HIS A 234 6.13 -15.04 13.12
CA HIS A 234 4.77 -15.46 13.43
C HIS A 234 4.42 -15.20 14.90
N PRO A 235 3.20 -14.81 15.26
CA PRO A 235 2.84 -14.51 16.65
C PRO A 235 3.19 -15.62 17.63
N TYR A 236 2.80 -16.85 17.34
CA TYR A 236 2.90 -18.01 18.24
C TYR A 236 3.56 -19.26 17.61
N LYS A 237 4.28 -19.12 16.49
CA LYS A 237 5.13 -20.20 15.93
C LYS A 237 6.58 -19.73 15.87
N ALA A 238 7.53 -20.60 16.18
CA ALA A 238 8.97 -20.26 16.21
C ALA A 238 9.56 -20.16 14.80
N ARG A 239 8.92 -19.42 13.92
CA ARG A 239 9.33 -19.19 12.52
C ARG A 239 8.90 -17.81 11.99
N ARG A 240 9.40 -17.47 10.82
CA ARG A 240 8.87 -16.34 10.03
C ARG A 240 7.52 -16.68 9.44
N LEU A 241 6.81 -15.64 9.02
CA LEU A 241 5.54 -15.80 8.30
C LEU A 241 5.74 -16.66 7.04
N SER A 242 4.71 -17.41 6.68
CA SER A 242 4.58 -18.03 5.36
C SER A 242 4.16 -17.02 4.32
N VAL A 243 4.26 -17.40 3.06
CA VAL A 243 3.75 -16.60 1.93
C VAL A 243 2.25 -16.35 2.07
N ALA A 244 1.47 -17.37 2.46
CA ALA A 244 0.03 -17.23 2.71
C ALA A 244 -0.28 -16.21 3.81
N GLU A 245 0.40 -16.29 4.94
CA GLU A 245 0.25 -15.37 6.07
C GLU A 245 0.63 -13.93 5.67
N ALA A 246 1.71 -13.76 4.91
CA ALA A 246 2.12 -12.46 4.42
C ALA A 246 1.14 -11.85 3.40
N MET A 247 0.54 -12.68 2.54
CA MET A 247 -0.50 -12.25 1.59
C MET A 247 -1.79 -11.83 2.31
N SER A 248 -2.17 -12.53 3.38
CA SER A 248 -3.34 -12.17 4.18
C SER A 248 -3.20 -10.80 4.84
N LEU A 249 -1.98 -10.42 5.30
CA LEU A 249 -1.69 -9.09 5.83
C LEU A 249 -1.75 -7.98 4.77
N GLN A 250 -1.63 -8.32 3.50
CA GLN A 250 -1.90 -7.41 2.37
C GLN A 250 -3.37 -7.43 1.95
N SER A 251 -4.23 -8.05 2.75
CA SER A 251 -5.67 -8.24 2.48
C SER A 251 -5.97 -8.86 1.11
N LEU A 252 -5.04 -9.65 0.55
CA LEU A 252 -5.29 -10.39 -0.67
C LEU A 252 -6.38 -11.46 -0.43
N PRO A 253 -7.24 -11.75 -1.42
CA PRO A 253 -8.24 -12.81 -1.30
C PRO A 253 -7.59 -14.18 -1.04
N LYS A 254 -8.30 -15.05 -0.33
CA LYS A 254 -7.79 -16.40 0.00
C LYS A 254 -7.48 -17.28 -1.21
N GLU A 255 -8.12 -16.98 -2.35
CA GLU A 255 -7.92 -17.70 -3.62
C GLU A 255 -6.65 -17.26 -4.37
N PHE A 256 -6.05 -16.13 -3.94
CA PHE A 256 -4.85 -15.61 -4.60
C PHE A 256 -3.61 -16.39 -4.15
N SER A 257 -2.88 -16.95 -5.09
CA SER A 257 -1.62 -17.66 -4.86
C SER A 257 -0.52 -17.14 -5.78
N LEU A 258 0.72 -17.28 -5.33
CA LEU A 258 1.88 -16.95 -6.16
C LEU A 258 2.35 -18.18 -6.95
N PRO A 259 2.96 -17.98 -8.13
CA PRO A 259 3.47 -19.08 -8.94
C PRO A 259 4.35 -20.03 -8.11
N PRO A 260 4.15 -21.35 -8.20
CA PRO A 260 4.88 -22.32 -7.37
C PRO A 260 6.39 -22.32 -7.63
N GLU A 261 6.83 -21.95 -8.83
CA GLU A 261 8.24 -21.83 -9.23
C GLU A 261 8.91 -20.55 -8.71
N MET A 262 8.14 -19.58 -8.23
CA MET A 262 8.71 -18.34 -7.71
C MET A 262 9.53 -18.60 -6.43
N THR A 263 10.73 -18.04 -6.36
CA THR A 263 11.57 -18.18 -5.17
C THR A 263 10.94 -17.52 -3.94
N LEU A 264 11.23 -18.01 -2.73
CA LEU A 264 10.73 -17.38 -1.50
C LEU A 264 11.13 -15.90 -1.39
N THR A 265 12.33 -15.56 -1.80
CA THR A 265 12.81 -14.18 -1.79
C THR A 265 11.95 -13.30 -2.71
N ASP A 266 11.65 -13.79 -3.89
CA ASP A 266 10.83 -13.04 -4.85
C ASP A 266 9.36 -12.97 -4.40
N CYS A 267 8.81 -14.04 -3.81
CA CYS A 267 7.48 -14.01 -3.22
C CYS A 267 7.35 -12.88 -2.19
N PHE A 268 8.22 -12.87 -1.19
CA PHE A 268 8.15 -11.85 -0.14
C PHE A 268 8.45 -10.45 -0.64
N LYS A 269 9.37 -10.29 -1.58
CA LYS A 269 9.67 -9.01 -2.23
C LYS A 269 8.46 -8.49 -3.01
N THR A 270 7.77 -9.36 -3.75
CA THR A 270 6.54 -9.02 -4.48
C THR A 270 5.44 -8.59 -3.54
N ILE A 271 5.19 -9.35 -2.46
CA ILE A 271 4.20 -9.01 -1.43
C ILE A 271 4.54 -7.66 -0.78
N GLY A 272 5.80 -7.45 -0.39
CA GLY A 272 6.25 -6.23 0.27
C GLY A 272 6.15 -4.98 -0.61
N ASN A 273 6.33 -5.11 -1.92
CA ASN A 273 6.21 -4.03 -2.89
C ASN A 273 4.75 -3.71 -3.26
N GLY A 274 3.84 -4.66 -3.09
CA GLY A 274 2.44 -4.49 -3.45
C GLY A 274 1.72 -3.43 -2.62
N VAL A 275 0.71 -2.81 -3.22
CA VAL A 275 -0.29 -2.00 -2.49
C VAL A 275 -1.32 -2.96 -1.89
N PRO A 276 -1.71 -2.81 -0.61
CA PRO A 276 -2.72 -3.67 0.00
C PRO A 276 -4.03 -3.68 -0.80
N PHE A 277 -4.61 -4.88 -0.98
CA PHE A 277 -5.73 -5.08 -1.89
C PHE A 277 -6.95 -4.23 -1.55
N LEU A 278 -7.38 -4.20 -0.27
CA LEU A 278 -8.55 -3.39 0.11
C LEU A 278 -8.31 -1.88 -0.06
N MET A 279 -7.09 -1.40 0.22
CA MET A 279 -6.72 -0.01 -0.04
C MET A 279 -6.78 0.30 -1.54
N ALA A 280 -6.18 -0.54 -2.38
CA ALA A 280 -6.20 -0.36 -3.83
C ALA A 280 -7.63 -0.39 -4.38
N LYS A 281 -8.46 -1.34 -3.90
CA LYS A 281 -9.88 -1.44 -4.26
C LYS A 281 -10.68 -0.20 -3.87
N GLY A 282 -10.49 0.30 -2.65
CA GLY A 282 -11.16 1.51 -2.16
C GLY A 282 -10.78 2.74 -2.98
N VAL A 283 -9.48 2.96 -3.18
CA VAL A 283 -8.97 4.09 -3.98
C VAL A 283 -9.45 4.02 -5.43
N ALA A 284 -9.43 2.84 -6.05
CA ALA A 284 -9.93 2.65 -7.41
C ALA A 284 -11.44 2.94 -7.53
N ALA A 285 -12.24 2.52 -6.53
CA ALA A 285 -13.67 2.81 -6.48
C ALA A 285 -13.92 4.32 -6.32
N THR A 286 -13.19 5.01 -5.41
CA THR A 286 -13.27 6.46 -5.24
C THR A 286 -12.94 7.19 -6.55
N LEU A 287 -11.85 6.79 -7.20
CA LEU A 287 -11.43 7.39 -8.48
C LEU A 287 -12.48 7.18 -9.57
N LYS A 288 -13.02 5.96 -9.68
CA LYS A 288 -14.10 5.64 -10.65
C LYS A 288 -15.33 6.52 -10.43
N ASP A 289 -15.81 6.59 -9.18
CA ASP A 289 -17.00 7.39 -8.83
C ASP A 289 -16.76 8.88 -9.14
N TYR A 290 -15.56 9.38 -8.81
CA TYR A 290 -15.16 10.76 -9.10
C TYR A 290 -15.10 11.04 -10.61
N ILE A 291 -14.46 10.20 -11.39
CA ILE A 291 -14.36 10.36 -12.85
C ILE A 291 -15.74 10.40 -13.49
N ASN A 292 -16.67 9.52 -13.09
CA ASN A 292 -18.03 9.50 -13.60
C ASN A 292 -18.80 10.81 -13.32
N THR A 293 -18.44 11.52 -12.26
CA THR A 293 -19.10 12.78 -11.86
C THR A 293 -18.41 14.00 -12.46
N ALA A 294 -17.10 14.05 -12.41
CA ALA A 294 -16.27 15.22 -12.66
C ALA A 294 -15.87 15.42 -14.13
N VAL A 295 -15.93 14.34 -14.93
CA VAL A 295 -15.51 14.38 -16.34
C VAL A 295 -16.70 14.66 -17.25
N LEU A 296 -16.46 15.44 -18.30
CA LEU A 296 -17.42 15.69 -19.38
C LEU A 296 -17.70 14.39 -20.12
N ASN A 297 -18.97 14.02 -20.24
CA ASN A 297 -19.37 12.93 -21.11
C ASN A 297 -19.41 13.45 -22.54
N GLU A 298 -18.68 12.82 -23.48
CA GLU A 298 -18.71 13.19 -24.90
C GLU A 298 -20.07 12.94 -25.57
N GLU A 299 -21.04 12.31 -24.89
CA GLU A 299 -22.36 11.96 -25.44
C GLU A 299 -23.41 13.10 -25.41
N ALA A 300 -23.08 14.29 -24.89
CA ALA A 300 -24.05 15.42 -24.83
C ALA A 300 -24.02 16.34 -26.06
N GLY A 301 -23.40 15.91 -27.16
CA GLY A 301 -23.20 16.74 -28.36
C GLY A 301 -23.33 15.98 -29.69
N LYS A 302 -24.33 15.09 -29.84
CA LYS A 302 -24.75 14.58 -31.14
C LYS A 302 -26.26 14.73 -31.32
#